data_80b007322443488ce2d3e40b8a885f31
#
_entry.id   80b007322443488ce2d3e40b8a885f31
#
_cell.length_a   1.000
_cell.length_b   1.000
_cell.length_c   1.000
_cell.angle_alpha   90.00
_cell.angle_beta   90.00
_cell.angle_gamma   90.00
#
_symmetry.space_group_name_H-M   'P 1'
#
loop_
_entity.id
_entity.type
_entity.pdbx_description
1 polymer ?
#
loop_
_entity_poly.entity_id
_entity_poly.type
_entity_poly.pdbx_seq_one_letter_code
_entity_poly.pdbx_strand_id
1 'polypeptide(L)'
;SKEDGTVYVHMNTHLDHRGPEARTKGLAQLLSFAEKFSEPVVLTGDFNFEEGCELYKQMTSGFLKDSKYAAKERLSDGVTFTGFYPVIKDNDPPQIIDYINVSDGVTVDTYRVIDERPDGKFPSDHYPVVAEIEI
;
A
#
# COMPACT_ATOMS: atom_id res chain seq x y z
N SER A 1 17.55 1.07 11.36
CA SER A 1 18.00 -0.23 11.91
C SER A 1 17.28 -0.51 13.22
N LYS A 2 17.08 -1.77 13.52
CA LYS A 2 16.57 -2.23 14.82
C LYS A 2 17.70 -2.26 15.87
N GLU A 3 17.34 -2.45 17.14
CA GLU A 3 18.31 -2.58 18.23
C GLU A 3 19.28 -3.77 18.05
N ASP A 4 18.85 -4.81 17.35
CA ASP A 4 19.65 -5.99 17.00
C ASP A 4 20.60 -5.77 15.79
N GLY A 5 20.61 -4.57 15.20
CA GLY A 5 21.42 -4.23 14.03
C GLY A 5 20.78 -4.61 12.69
N THR A 6 19.56 -5.16 12.67
CA THR A 6 18.84 -5.44 11.42
C THR A 6 18.58 -4.15 10.65
N VAL A 7 18.89 -4.15 9.37
CA VAL A 7 18.68 -3.02 8.46
C VAL A 7 17.61 -3.40 7.45
N TYR A 8 16.71 -2.47 7.20
CA TYR A 8 15.71 -2.58 6.15
C TYR A 8 15.52 -1.22 5.46
N VAL A 9 14.93 -1.21 4.29
CA VAL A 9 14.63 0.00 3.52
C VAL A 9 13.14 0.25 3.56
N HIS A 10 12.76 1.44 4.00
CA HIS A 10 11.38 1.92 3.88
C HIS A 10 11.32 3.01 2.81
N MET A 11 10.47 2.82 1.83
CA MET A 11 10.15 3.79 0.79
C MET A 11 8.68 4.19 0.90
N ASN A 12 8.39 5.46 0.70
CA ASN A 12 7.02 5.96 0.68
C ASN A 12 6.80 6.86 -0.53
N THR A 13 5.63 6.78 -1.13
CA THR A 13 5.27 7.56 -2.32
C THR A 13 3.82 8.02 -2.29
N HIS A 14 3.55 9.07 -3.06
CA HIS A 14 2.22 9.45 -3.48
C HIS A 14 2.28 9.70 -5.00
N LEU A 15 1.75 8.78 -5.79
CA LEU A 15 1.78 8.89 -7.25
C LEU A 15 0.70 9.84 -7.76
N ASP A 16 0.92 10.42 -8.96
CA ASP A 16 0.02 11.39 -9.55
C ASP A 16 -1.39 10.81 -9.79
N HIS A 17 -2.41 11.49 -9.30
CA HIS A 17 -3.81 11.08 -9.45
C HIS A 17 -4.42 11.42 -10.82
N ARG A 18 -3.84 12.37 -11.59
CA ARG A 18 -4.36 12.84 -12.88
C ARG A 18 -3.59 12.32 -14.08
N GLY A 19 -2.27 12.19 -13.95
CA GLY A 19 -1.37 11.84 -15.02
C GLY A 19 -1.08 10.34 -15.11
N PRO A 20 -1.77 9.55 -15.93
CA PRO A 20 -1.52 8.11 -16.04
C PRO A 20 -0.08 7.80 -16.49
N GLU A 21 0.48 8.61 -17.36
CA GLU A 21 1.88 8.45 -17.79
C GLU A 21 2.88 8.75 -16.67
N ALA A 22 2.65 9.81 -15.89
CA ALA A 22 3.47 10.16 -14.74
C ALA A 22 3.41 9.04 -13.67
N ARG A 23 2.22 8.50 -13.43
CA ARG A 23 1.99 7.37 -12.52
C ARG A 23 2.73 6.11 -12.96
N THR A 24 2.66 5.76 -14.26
CA THR A 24 3.38 4.62 -14.83
C THR A 24 4.89 4.77 -14.72
N LYS A 25 5.43 5.93 -15.08
CA LYS A 25 6.87 6.21 -14.97
C LYS A 25 7.33 6.26 -13.52
N GLY A 26 6.52 6.84 -12.63
CA GLY A 26 6.81 6.91 -11.21
C GLY A 26 6.90 5.53 -10.58
N LEU A 27 5.96 4.65 -10.87
CA LEU A 27 6.00 3.26 -10.40
C LEU A 27 7.24 2.53 -10.91
N ALA A 28 7.53 2.61 -12.20
CA ALA A 28 8.71 1.97 -12.79
C ALA A 28 10.01 2.45 -12.14
N GLN A 29 10.11 3.75 -11.86
CA GLN A 29 11.26 4.32 -11.16
C GLN A 29 11.38 3.81 -9.73
N LEU A 30 10.27 3.75 -8.98
CA LEU A 30 10.25 3.22 -7.61
C LEU A 30 10.70 1.77 -7.56
N LEU A 31 10.18 0.91 -8.44
CA LEU A 31 10.56 -0.50 -8.51
C LEU A 31 12.04 -0.65 -8.85
N SER A 32 12.53 0.11 -9.84
CA SER A 32 13.96 0.11 -10.21
C SER A 32 14.88 0.60 -9.08
N PHE A 33 14.41 1.47 -8.20
CA PHE A 33 15.16 1.86 -7.00
C PHE A 33 15.13 0.77 -5.95
N ALA A 34 13.96 0.20 -5.69
CA ALA A 34 13.76 -0.83 -4.68
C ALA A 34 14.60 -2.10 -4.98
N GLU A 35 14.71 -2.48 -6.27
CA GLU A 35 15.53 -3.62 -6.72
C GLU A 35 17.03 -3.48 -6.47
N LYS A 36 17.52 -2.27 -6.18
CA LYS A 36 18.97 -2.05 -5.92
C LYS A 36 19.41 -2.41 -4.52
N PHE A 37 18.45 -2.60 -3.61
CA PHE A 37 18.74 -2.93 -2.23
C PHE A 37 18.82 -4.44 -2.05
N SER A 38 19.79 -4.89 -1.28
CA SER A 38 19.91 -6.27 -0.80
C SER A 38 19.12 -6.50 0.49
N GLU A 39 18.84 -5.42 1.19
CA GLU A 39 18.09 -5.40 2.43
C GLU A 39 16.59 -5.57 2.16
N PRO A 40 15.84 -6.12 3.11
CA PRO A 40 14.37 -6.16 3.00
C PRO A 40 13.76 -4.78 2.76
N VAL A 41 12.80 -4.71 1.83
CA VAL A 41 12.15 -3.45 1.43
C VAL A 41 10.69 -3.46 1.87
N VAL A 42 10.26 -2.33 2.44
CA VAL A 42 8.86 -2.00 2.69
C VAL A 42 8.52 -0.77 1.85
N LEU A 43 7.60 -0.91 0.90
CA LEU A 43 7.15 0.18 0.02
C LEU A 43 5.70 0.52 0.34
N THR A 44 5.47 1.75 0.80
CA THR A 44 4.15 2.24 1.21
C THR A 44 3.72 3.44 0.38
N GLY A 45 2.42 3.72 0.34
CA GLY A 45 1.93 4.99 -0.23
C GLY A 45 0.53 4.93 -0.79
N ASP A 46 0.08 6.11 -1.22
CA ASP A 46 -1.04 6.29 -2.12
C ASP A 46 -0.54 6.16 -3.56
N PHE A 47 -0.91 5.08 -4.20
CA PHE A 47 -0.46 4.79 -5.57
C PHE A 47 -1.42 5.31 -6.63
N ASN A 48 -2.61 5.78 -6.25
CA ASN A 48 -3.63 6.30 -7.14
C ASN A 48 -4.04 5.33 -8.28
N PHE A 49 -3.96 4.03 -8.01
CA PHE A 49 -4.50 2.98 -8.90
C PHE A 49 -5.07 1.82 -8.07
N GLU A 50 -6.08 1.15 -8.62
CA GLU A 50 -6.80 0.07 -7.96
C GLU A 50 -6.11 -1.29 -8.09
N GLU A 51 -6.46 -2.20 -7.17
CA GLU A 51 -6.15 -3.61 -7.28
C GLU A 51 -6.61 -4.18 -8.64
N GLY A 52 -5.82 -5.10 -9.18
CA GLY A 52 -6.13 -5.80 -10.41
C GLY A 52 -5.84 -5.03 -11.70
N CYS A 53 -5.55 -3.73 -11.66
CA CYS A 53 -5.10 -2.99 -12.85
C CYS A 53 -3.67 -3.40 -13.25
N GLU A 54 -3.25 -2.98 -14.45
CA GLU A 54 -1.91 -3.35 -14.95
C GLU A 54 -0.76 -2.83 -14.09
N LEU A 55 -0.89 -1.62 -13.50
CA LEU A 55 0.14 -1.08 -12.61
C LEU A 55 0.22 -1.87 -11.30
N TYR A 56 -0.92 -2.28 -10.74
CA TYR A 56 -0.94 -3.15 -9.57
C TYR A 56 -0.26 -4.50 -9.85
N LYS A 57 -0.58 -5.13 -10.99
CA LYS A 57 0.08 -6.37 -11.42
C LYS A 57 1.59 -6.17 -11.58
N GLN A 58 2.01 -5.07 -12.22
CA GLN A 58 3.43 -4.73 -12.36
C GLN A 58 4.10 -4.59 -10.98
N MET A 59 3.46 -3.95 -10.02
CA MET A 59 3.98 -3.76 -8.67
C MET A 59 4.15 -5.08 -7.91
N THR A 60 3.19 -6.00 -8.07
CA THR A 60 3.11 -7.22 -7.24
C THR A 60 3.58 -8.50 -7.94
N SER A 61 3.95 -8.45 -9.23
CA SER A 61 4.40 -9.62 -10.00
C SER A 61 5.88 -9.94 -9.82
N GLY A 62 6.66 -9.03 -9.25
CA GLY A 62 8.10 -9.17 -9.05
C GLY A 62 8.45 -9.62 -7.62
N PHE A 63 9.43 -8.92 -7.04
CA PHE A 63 9.96 -9.20 -5.69
C PHE A 63 9.11 -8.61 -4.55
N LEU A 64 8.17 -7.71 -4.86
CA LEU A 64 7.24 -7.13 -3.88
C LEU A 64 5.92 -7.92 -3.84
N LYS A 65 5.38 -8.06 -2.65
CA LYS A 65 4.08 -8.66 -2.35
C LYS A 65 3.22 -7.65 -1.61
N ASP A 66 1.95 -7.54 -1.96
CA ASP A 66 1.00 -6.75 -1.17
C ASP A 66 0.80 -7.39 0.20
N SER A 67 1.00 -6.62 1.26
CA SER A 67 0.85 -7.08 2.65
C SER A 67 -0.55 -7.60 2.95
N LYS A 68 -1.58 -7.08 2.28
CA LYS A 68 -2.96 -7.58 2.37
C LYS A 68 -3.07 -9.07 2.06
N TYR A 69 -2.32 -9.54 1.06
CA TYR A 69 -2.34 -10.95 0.63
C TYR A 69 -1.20 -11.78 1.23
N ALA A 70 -0.14 -11.12 1.69
CA ALA A 70 0.98 -11.78 2.36
C ALA A 70 0.73 -12.03 3.86
N ALA A 71 -0.24 -11.32 4.47
CA ALA A 71 -0.54 -11.42 5.89
C ALA A 71 -1.00 -12.84 6.29
N LYS A 72 -0.50 -13.31 7.43
CA LYS A 72 -0.97 -14.54 8.07
C LYS A 72 -2.43 -14.40 8.51
N GLU A 73 -2.81 -13.21 8.99
CA GLU A 73 -4.16 -12.88 9.38
C GLU A 73 -4.59 -11.54 8.78
N ARG A 74 -5.69 -11.54 8.03
CA ARG A 74 -6.32 -10.34 7.48
C ARG A 74 -7.51 -9.97 8.35
N LEU A 75 -7.34 -8.91 9.14
CA LEU A 75 -8.36 -8.45 10.10
C LEU A 75 -9.47 -7.63 9.42
N SER A 76 -9.15 -6.94 8.34
CA SER A 76 -10.12 -6.28 7.45
C SER A 76 -9.55 -6.09 6.06
N ASP A 77 -10.40 -5.89 5.05
CA ASP A 77 -10.02 -5.64 3.65
C ASP A 77 -10.91 -4.56 3.01
N GLY A 78 -11.31 -3.59 3.81
CA GLY A 78 -12.12 -2.46 3.37
C GLY A 78 -11.42 -1.51 2.40
N VAL A 79 -12.18 -0.53 1.93
CA VAL A 79 -11.68 0.54 1.07
C VAL A 79 -10.65 1.39 1.81
N THR A 80 -9.67 1.95 1.08
CA THR A 80 -8.70 2.87 1.66
C THR A 80 -9.00 4.33 1.33
N PHE A 81 -9.70 4.59 0.21
CA PHE A 81 -10.13 5.94 -0.18
C PHE A 81 -11.65 6.06 -0.20
N THR A 82 -12.18 7.02 0.51
CA THR A 82 -13.63 7.29 0.60
C THR A 82 -14.04 8.60 -0.07
N GLY A 83 -13.13 9.55 -0.26
CA GLY A 83 -13.44 10.89 -0.72
C GLY A 83 -14.45 11.62 0.19
N PHE A 84 -14.53 11.23 1.48
CA PHE A 84 -15.53 11.65 2.45
C PHE A 84 -16.97 11.20 2.12
N TYR A 85 -17.15 10.24 1.21
CA TYR A 85 -18.48 9.70 0.91
C TYR A 85 -18.91 8.68 1.96
N PRO A 86 -20.09 8.81 2.55
CA PRO A 86 -20.57 7.88 3.58
C PRO A 86 -20.92 6.49 3.01
N VAL A 87 -21.21 6.44 1.72
CA VAL A 87 -21.51 5.20 0.97
C VAL A 87 -20.76 5.23 -0.34
N ILE A 88 -19.96 4.20 -0.59
CA ILE A 88 -19.27 4.00 -1.85
C ILE A 88 -20.23 3.36 -2.85
N LYS A 89 -20.27 3.86 -4.08
CA LYS A 89 -21.11 3.39 -5.19
C LYS A 89 -20.23 2.88 -6.34
N ASP A 90 -20.83 2.10 -7.24
CA ASP A 90 -20.10 1.46 -8.36
C ASP A 90 -19.36 2.44 -9.29
N ASN A 91 -19.78 3.72 -9.35
CA ASN A 91 -19.14 4.74 -10.18
C ASN A 91 -18.28 5.72 -9.37
N ASP A 92 -18.02 5.43 -8.11
CA ASP A 92 -17.14 6.25 -7.28
C ASP A 92 -15.68 6.08 -7.72
N PRO A 93 -14.78 7.04 -7.38
CA PRO A 93 -13.36 6.91 -7.69
C PRO A 93 -12.73 5.66 -7.05
N PRO A 94 -11.51 5.31 -7.46
CA PRO A 94 -10.77 4.16 -6.92
C PRO A 94 -10.85 4.06 -5.40
N GLN A 95 -11.14 2.87 -4.90
CA GLN A 95 -11.47 2.65 -3.49
C GLN A 95 -10.32 2.05 -2.69
N ILE A 96 -9.47 1.21 -3.33
CA ILE A 96 -8.27 0.65 -2.71
C ILE A 96 -7.09 1.15 -3.52
N ILE A 97 -6.42 2.17 -3.02
CA ILE A 97 -5.32 2.86 -3.71
C ILE A 97 -4.09 3.06 -2.82
N ASP A 98 -4.22 2.75 -1.53
CA ASP A 98 -3.14 2.82 -0.56
C ASP A 98 -2.65 1.40 -0.26
N TYR A 99 -1.35 1.16 -0.41
CA TYR A 99 -0.76 -0.16 -0.24
C TYR A 99 0.46 -0.12 0.67
N ILE A 100 0.66 -1.24 1.34
CA ILE A 100 1.92 -1.62 1.99
C ILE A 100 2.43 -2.85 1.24
N ASN A 101 3.55 -2.71 0.55
CA ASN A 101 4.18 -3.80 -0.17
C ASN A 101 5.48 -4.18 0.52
N VAL A 102 5.77 -5.46 0.56
CA VAL A 102 6.94 -6.01 1.25
C VAL A 102 7.73 -6.92 0.32
N SER A 103 9.05 -6.90 0.44
CA SER A 103 9.94 -7.82 -0.26
C SER A 103 10.12 -9.13 0.52
N ASP A 104 10.82 -10.08 -0.08
CA ASP A 104 11.32 -11.26 0.63
C ASP A 104 12.16 -10.83 1.85
N GLY A 105 12.10 -11.63 2.92
CA GLY A 105 12.72 -11.32 4.20
C GLY A 105 11.84 -10.50 5.16
N VAL A 106 10.64 -10.08 4.71
CA VAL A 106 9.61 -9.47 5.56
C VAL A 106 8.46 -10.44 5.72
N THR A 107 8.14 -10.79 6.96
CA THR A 107 6.92 -11.54 7.30
C THR A 107 5.84 -10.55 7.68
N VAL A 108 4.63 -10.74 7.18
CA VAL A 108 3.46 -9.93 7.55
C VAL A 108 2.58 -10.77 8.48
N ASP A 109 2.45 -10.36 9.73
CA ASP A 109 1.62 -11.07 10.70
C ASP A 109 0.16 -10.68 10.55
N THR A 110 -0.14 -9.39 10.59
CA THR A 110 -1.51 -8.89 10.44
C THR A 110 -1.59 -7.79 9.39
N TYR A 111 -2.78 -7.65 8.79
CA TYR A 111 -3.15 -6.53 7.91
C TYR A 111 -4.54 -6.04 8.26
N ARG A 112 -4.74 -4.72 8.30
CA ARG A 112 -6.06 -4.11 8.45
C ARG A 112 -6.13 -2.71 7.87
N VAL A 113 -7.35 -2.30 7.48
CA VAL A 113 -7.73 -0.92 7.23
C VAL A 113 -8.47 -0.42 8.47
N ILE A 114 -8.12 0.78 8.96
CA ILE A 114 -8.75 1.40 10.11
C ILE A 114 -9.90 2.28 9.61
N ASP A 115 -11.11 1.76 9.64
CA ASP A 115 -12.32 2.40 9.12
C ASP A 115 -13.21 3.02 10.21
N GLU A 116 -12.69 3.12 11.43
CA GLU A 116 -13.39 3.76 12.54
C GLU A 116 -13.60 5.26 12.27
N ARG A 117 -14.81 5.71 12.57
CA ARG A 117 -15.22 7.11 12.40
C ARG A 117 -15.55 7.72 13.76
N PRO A 118 -14.59 8.37 14.43
CA PRO A 118 -14.84 9.05 15.69
C PRO A 118 -15.99 10.06 15.55
N ASP A 119 -16.98 9.95 16.40
CA ASP A 119 -18.22 10.77 16.35
C ASP A 119 -18.94 10.76 14.98
N GLY A 120 -18.79 9.66 14.22
CA GLY A 120 -19.35 9.51 12.89
C GLY A 120 -18.69 10.35 11.79
N LYS A 121 -17.55 10.97 12.09
CA LYS A 121 -16.80 11.83 11.16
C LYS A 121 -15.62 11.10 10.53
N PHE A 122 -15.32 11.46 9.29
CA PHE A 122 -14.12 11.00 8.61
C PHE A 122 -12.91 11.81 9.12
N PRO A 123 -11.87 11.16 9.67
CA PRO A 123 -10.63 11.85 10.04
C PRO A 123 -9.83 12.29 8.81
N SER A 124 -10.01 11.61 7.67
CA SER A 124 -9.41 11.88 6.36
C SER A 124 -10.33 11.33 5.28
N ASP A 125 -10.14 11.71 4.03
CA ASP A 125 -10.73 11.06 2.87
C ASP A 125 -10.10 9.69 2.56
N HIS A 126 -8.98 9.36 3.22
CA HIS A 126 -8.39 8.03 3.26
C HIS A 126 -8.51 7.40 4.64
N TYR A 127 -8.64 6.08 4.68
CA TYR A 127 -8.48 5.29 5.89
C TYR A 127 -7.05 4.80 6.03
N PRO A 128 -6.47 4.82 7.24
CA PRO A 128 -5.14 4.29 7.48
C PRO A 128 -5.06 2.78 7.18
N VAL A 129 -3.98 2.38 6.51
CA VAL A 129 -3.61 0.98 6.32
C VAL A 129 -2.53 0.62 7.31
N VAL A 130 -2.69 -0.50 8.01
CA VAL A 130 -1.76 -0.99 9.02
C VAL A 130 -1.38 -2.42 8.72
N ALA A 131 -0.09 -2.72 8.81
CA ALA A 131 0.45 -4.07 8.81
C ALA A 131 1.42 -4.25 9.98
N GLU A 132 1.30 -5.36 10.70
CA GLU A 132 2.33 -5.79 11.64
C GLU A 132 3.30 -6.68 10.89
N ILE A 133 4.58 -6.32 10.95
CA ILE A 133 5.62 -6.99 10.18
C ILE A 133 6.80 -7.39 11.05
N GLU A 134 7.44 -8.50 10.69
CA GLU A 134 8.70 -8.97 11.24
C GLU A 134 9.76 -9.01 10.13
N ILE A 135 10.97 -8.53 10.44
CA ILE A 135 12.11 -8.45 9.52
C ILE A 135 13.30 -9.16 10.15
#